data_2a66f2caba1e39415bb8729b02197ad3
#
_entry.id   2a66f2caba1e39415bb8729b02197ad3
#
_cell.length_a   1.000
_cell.length_b   1.000
_cell.length_c   1.000
_cell.angle_alpha   90.00
_cell.angle_beta   90.00
_cell.angle_gamma   90.00
#
_symmetry.space_group_name_H-M   'P 1'
#
loop_
_entity.id
_entity.type
_entity.pdbx_description
1 polymer ?
#
loop_
_entity_poly.entity_id
_entity_poly.type
_entity_poly.pdbx_seq_one_letter_code
_entity_poly.pdbx_strand_id
1 'polypeptide(L)'
;MPNPIKKSKIPYFFVVFFAVFILVDISYIFISSKTYRGVVSKDAYEKGIDHNQILQLVDQQKKLGWKVEIEFTNLGNSKGILKVMAIDKDQRNLKSAKIHAIIRRPTQEGIDFEVDLKNAENGWFEAVIDFPKKGQWEFEIIIKNSSEILQVVKKYVIQ
;
A
#
# COMPACT_ATOMS: atom_id res chain seq x y z
N MET A 1 65.65 -0.30 -45.74
CA MET A 1 64.89 0.76 -45.07
C MET A 1 63.63 0.15 -44.47
N PRO A 2 63.43 0.13 -43.18
CA PRO A 2 62.22 -0.45 -42.60
C PRO A 2 61.03 0.48 -42.84
N ASN A 3 59.93 -0.09 -43.35
CA ASN A 3 58.67 0.61 -43.60
C ASN A 3 58.11 1.15 -42.26
N PRO A 4 57.66 2.41 -42.17
CA PRO A 4 57.04 2.92 -40.95
C PRO A 4 55.73 2.20 -40.66
N ILE A 5 55.63 1.53 -39.52
CA ILE A 5 54.47 0.85 -39.06
C ILE A 5 53.38 1.91 -38.89
N LYS A 6 52.40 1.95 -39.80
CA LYS A 6 51.21 2.81 -39.67
C LYS A 6 50.46 2.40 -38.39
N LYS A 7 50.44 3.26 -37.38
CA LYS A 7 49.68 3.04 -36.15
C LYS A 7 48.19 2.87 -36.53
N SER A 8 47.64 1.69 -36.24
CA SER A 8 46.23 1.37 -36.48
C SER A 8 45.34 2.28 -35.65
N LYS A 9 44.33 2.86 -36.26
CA LYS A 9 43.29 3.66 -35.57
C LYS A 9 42.18 2.79 -34.97
N ILE A 10 42.22 1.50 -35.18
CA ILE A 10 41.22 0.54 -34.70
C ILE A 10 40.99 0.62 -33.18
N PRO A 11 42.07 0.67 -32.32
CA PRO A 11 41.81 0.71 -30.86
C PRO A 11 41.09 1.99 -30.43
N TYR A 12 41.26 3.12 -31.10
CA TYR A 12 40.53 4.35 -30.79
C TYR A 12 39.04 4.22 -31.09
N PHE A 13 38.68 3.47 -32.13
CA PHE A 13 37.28 3.22 -32.47
C PHE A 13 36.58 2.39 -31.40
N PHE A 14 37.28 1.40 -30.86
CA PHE A 14 36.75 0.61 -29.72
C PHE A 14 36.59 1.48 -28.49
N VAL A 15 37.52 2.33 -28.14
CA VAL A 15 37.40 3.23 -26.98
C VAL A 15 36.22 4.16 -27.13
N VAL A 16 36.00 4.76 -28.29
CA VAL A 16 34.86 5.65 -28.55
C VAL A 16 33.56 4.87 -28.48
N PHE A 17 33.50 3.66 -29.05
CA PHE A 17 32.30 2.80 -28.98
C PHE A 17 31.90 2.48 -27.54
N PHE A 18 32.84 2.03 -26.71
CA PHE A 18 32.55 1.74 -25.30
C PHE A 18 32.24 2.99 -24.51
N ALA A 19 32.86 4.13 -24.79
CA ALA A 19 32.52 5.38 -24.12
C ALA A 19 31.08 5.81 -24.37
N VAL A 20 30.59 5.67 -25.61
CA VAL A 20 29.16 5.93 -25.93
C VAL A 20 28.26 4.99 -25.18
N PHE A 21 28.59 3.68 -25.12
CA PHE A 21 27.83 2.68 -24.42
C PHE A 21 27.69 3.00 -22.92
N ILE A 22 28.82 3.34 -22.29
CA ILE A 22 28.85 3.74 -20.87
C ILE A 22 28.01 5.00 -20.62
N LEU A 23 28.03 5.98 -21.50
CA LEU A 23 27.18 7.19 -21.35
C LEU A 23 25.69 6.87 -21.42
N VAL A 24 25.29 5.94 -22.29
CA VAL A 24 23.90 5.48 -22.37
C VAL A 24 23.50 4.76 -21.08
N ASP A 25 24.34 3.86 -20.57
CA ASP A 25 24.06 3.12 -19.33
C ASP A 25 23.94 4.05 -18.11
N ILE A 26 24.84 5.04 -18.00
CA ILE A 26 24.75 6.06 -16.94
C ILE A 26 23.45 6.85 -17.05
N SER A 27 23.01 7.19 -18.25
CA SER A 27 21.74 7.88 -18.49
C SER A 27 20.55 7.03 -18.03
N TYR A 28 20.54 5.73 -18.33
CA TYR A 28 19.51 4.80 -17.86
C TYR A 28 19.48 4.68 -16.34
N ILE A 29 20.66 4.57 -15.70
CA ILE A 29 20.75 4.51 -14.23
C ILE A 29 20.20 5.80 -13.61
N PHE A 30 20.52 6.95 -14.17
CA PHE A 30 20.04 8.24 -13.67
C PHE A 30 18.53 8.41 -13.82
N ILE A 31 17.97 8.04 -14.96
CA ILE A 31 16.52 8.06 -15.20
C ILE A 31 15.83 7.05 -14.28
N SER A 32 16.37 5.83 -14.19
CA SER A 32 15.84 4.78 -13.33
C SER A 32 15.80 5.21 -11.87
N SER A 33 16.88 5.79 -11.34
CA SER A 33 16.96 6.24 -9.95
C SER A 33 15.97 7.38 -9.63
N LYS A 34 15.68 8.26 -10.58
CA LYS A 34 14.65 9.30 -10.41
C LYS A 34 13.22 8.78 -10.54
N THR A 35 13.02 7.72 -11.32
CA THR A 35 11.70 7.12 -11.54
C THR A 35 11.40 6.03 -10.52
N TYR A 36 12.43 5.52 -9.83
CA TYR A 36 12.29 4.50 -8.81
C TYR A 36 11.52 5.05 -7.61
N ARG A 37 10.28 4.61 -7.47
CA ARG A 37 9.34 5.04 -6.41
C ARG A 37 9.48 4.24 -5.11
N GLY A 38 10.61 3.61 -4.88
CA GLY A 38 10.82 2.74 -3.71
C GLY A 38 10.24 1.34 -3.88
N VAL A 39 10.72 0.42 -3.08
CA VAL A 39 10.11 -0.90 -2.94
C VAL A 39 8.98 -0.76 -1.93
N VAL A 40 7.74 -1.02 -2.36
CA VAL A 40 6.52 -0.97 -1.53
C VAL A 40 6.54 -1.97 -0.36
N SER A 41 7.59 -2.75 -0.26
CA SER A 41 7.81 -3.64 0.88
C SER A 41 9.28 -3.66 1.28
N LYS A 42 9.67 -2.75 2.16
CA LYS A 42 10.94 -2.90 2.92
C LYS A 42 10.94 -4.16 3.80
N ASP A 43 9.78 -4.72 4.04
CA ASP A 43 9.53 -5.76 5.01
C ASP A 43 8.96 -7.05 4.39
N ALA A 44 9.41 -7.44 3.18
CA ALA A 44 8.98 -8.70 2.57
C ALA A 44 9.30 -9.91 3.48
N TYR A 45 10.36 -9.81 4.28
CA TYR A 45 10.74 -10.83 5.26
C TYR A 45 9.88 -10.74 6.55
N GLU A 46 9.62 -9.54 7.05
CA GLU A 46 8.71 -9.33 8.19
C GLU A 46 7.27 -9.70 7.84
N LYS A 47 6.81 -9.39 6.61
CA LYS A 47 5.51 -9.86 6.11
C LYS A 47 5.39 -11.38 6.02
N GLY A 48 6.48 -12.10 5.84
CA GLY A 48 6.50 -13.58 5.89
C GLY A 48 6.26 -14.14 7.29
N ILE A 49 6.77 -13.46 8.32
CA ILE A 49 6.54 -13.80 9.74
C ILE A 49 5.13 -13.38 10.17
N ASP A 50 4.69 -12.19 9.74
CA ASP A 50 3.32 -11.69 9.95
C ASP A 50 2.25 -12.60 9.32
N HIS A 51 2.56 -13.26 8.21
CA HIS A 51 1.58 -14.13 7.55
C HIS A 51 1.09 -15.27 8.46
N ASN A 52 1.97 -15.88 9.25
CA ASN A 52 1.58 -16.89 10.23
C ASN A 52 0.80 -16.30 11.41
N GLN A 53 1.12 -15.09 11.83
CA GLN A 53 0.36 -14.36 12.85
C GLN A 53 -1.01 -13.95 12.30
N ILE A 54 -1.08 -13.50 11.05
CA ILE A 54 -2.33 -13.18 10.35
C ILE A 54 -3.23 -14.41 10.24
N LEU A 55 -2.70 -15.58 9.91
CA LEU A 55 -3.48 -16.82 9.85
C LEU A 55 -4.03 -17.21 11.24
N GLN A 56 -3.27 -17.03 12.30
CA GLN A 56 -3.73 -17.25 13.67
C GLN A 56 -4.81 -16.23 14.07
N LEU A 57 -4.65 -14.97 13.68
CA LEU A 57 -5.66 -13.93 13.88
C LEU A 57 -6.93 -14.22 13.11
N VAL A 58 -6.84 -14.67 11.86
CA VAL A 58 -7.99 -15.07 11.04
C VAL A 58 -8.77 -16.23 11.66
N ASP A 59 -8.07 -17.22 12.23
CA ASP A 59 -8.73 -18.34 12.92
C ASP A 59 -9.37 -17.92 14.25
N GLN A 60 -8.75 -17.01 14.98
CA GLN A 60 -9.35 -16.37 16.15
C GLN A 60 -10.56 -15.52 15.77
N GLN A 61 -10.48 -14.76 14.69
CA GLN A 61 -11.55 -13.94 14.15
C GLN A 61 -12.78 -14.76 13.75
N LYS A 62 -12.57 -15.93 13.12
CA LYS A 62 -13.67 -16.86 12.81
C LYS A 62 -14.40 -17.36 14.06
N LYS A 63 -13.68 -17.52 15.17
CA LYS A 63 -14.26 -17.94 16.47
C LYS A 63 -15.08 -16.84 17.13
N LEU A 64 -14.78 -15.55 16.85
CA LEU A 64 -15.55 -14.42 17.40
C LEU A 64 -16.99 -14.39 16.86
N GLY A 65 -17.21 -14.88 15.65
CA GLY A 65 -18.51 -14.87 15.00
C GLY A 65 -19.04 -13.46 14.68
N TRP A 66 -18.17 -12.45 14.70
CA TRP A 66 -18.54 -11.09 14.35
C TRP A 66 -18.85 -10.95 12.86
N LYS A 67 -19.88 -10.18 12.55
CA LYS A 67 -20.18 -9.75 11.18
C LYS A 67 -19.83 -8.28 11.04
N VAL A 68 -19.16 -7.94 9.96
CA VAL A 68 -18.76 -6.57 9.67
C VAL A 68 -19.33 -6.16 8.32
N GLU A 69 -20.07 -5.07 8.31
CA GLU A 69 -20.54 -4.40 7.12
C GLU A 69 -19.68 -3.17 6.87
N ILE A 70 -19.18 -3.01 5.66
CA ILE A 70 -18.29 -1.93 5.28
C ILE A 70 -18.86 -1.31 4.01
N GLU A 71 -19.21 -0.04 4.10
CA GLU A 71 -19.68 0.78 2.99
C GLU A 71 -18.70 1.90 2.73
N PHE A 72 -18.39 2.13 1.48
CA PHE A 72 -17.59 3.25 1.05
C PHE A 72 -18.34 4.02 -0.04
N THR A 73 -18.60 5.29 0.22
CA THR A 73 -19.26 6.20 -0.72
C THR A 73 -18.25 7.21 -1.24
N ASN A 74 -18.00 7.20 -2.54
CA ASN A 74 -17.16 8.20 -3.20
C ASN A 74 -17.96 9.49 -3.38
N LEU A 75 -17.49 10.60 -2.80
CA LEU A 75 -18.12 11.92 -2.91
C LEU A 75 -17.61 12.75 -4.11
N GLY A 76 -16.64 12.21 -4.85
CA GLY A 76 -15.90 12.98 -5.84
C GLY A 76 -14.81 13.86 -5.23
N ASN A 77 -14.03 14.53 -6.07
CA ASN A 77 -12.92 15.41 -5.65
C ASN A 77 -11.92 14.73 -4.70
N SER A 78 -11.65 13.45 -4.91
CA SER A 78 -10.77 12.62 -4.05
C SER A 78 -11.25 12.53 -2.59
N LYS A 79 -12.56 12.67 -2.33
CA LYS A 79 -13.16 12.51 -1.01
C LYS A 79 -14.11 11.33 -0.97
N GLY A 80 -14.23 10.71 0.18
CA GLY A 80 -15.20 9.64 0.41
C GLY A 80 -15.61 9.54 1.87
N ILE A 81 -16.68 8.81 2.10
CA ILE A 81 -17.17 8.45 3.44
C ILE A 81 -17.00 6.95 3.59
N LEU A 82 -16.25 6.55 4.59
CA LEU A 82 -16.15 5.17 5.05
C LEU A 82 -17.13 4.97 6.20
N LYS A 83 -18.02 3.99 6.07
CA LYS A 83 -18.92 3.56 7.12
C LYS A 83 -18.66 2.10 7.46
N VAL A 84 -18.63 1.79 8.75
CA VAL A 84 -18.39 0.45 9.25
C VAL A 84 -19.40 0.15 10.34
N MET A 85 -20.04 -1.01 10.26
CA MET A 85 -20.87 -1.54 11.32
C MET A 85 -20.34 -2.90 11.73
N ALA A 86 -20.17 -3.10 13.03
CA ALA A 86 -19.74 -4.37 13.59
C ALA A 86 -20.85 -4.95 14.50
N ILE A 87 -21.16 -6.21 14.28
CA ILE A 87 -22.24 -6.95 14.96
C ILE A 87 -21.62 -8.19 15.59
N ASP A 88 -21.93 -8.46 16.85
CA ASP A 88 -21.48 -9.66 17.54
C ASP A 88 -22.25 -10.93 17.08
N LYS A 89 -21.85 -12.09 17.60
CA LYS A 89 -22.51 -13.38 17.33
C LYS A 89 -23.99 -13.41 17.74
N ASP A 90 -24.39 -12.57 18.70
CA ASP A 90 -25.74 -12.46 19.21
C ASP A 90 -26.57 -11.39 18.46
N GLN A 91 -26.07 -10.93 17.32
CA GLN A 91 -26.65 -9.89 16.44
C GLN A 91 -26.83 -8.53 17.11
N ARG A 92 -25.98 -8.20 18.10
CA ARG A 92 -25.98 -6.90 18.76
C ARG A 92 -24.89 -6.01 18.17
N ASN A 93 -25.24 -4.76 17.91
CA ASN A 93 -24.26 -3.78 17.42
C ASN A 93 -23.21 -3.48 18.48
N LEU A 94 -21.95 -3.53 18.13
CA LEU A 94 -20.80 -3.24 18.99
C LEU A 94 -20.61 -1.72 19.12
N LYS A 95 -21.58 -1.01 19.73
CA LYS A 95 -21.58 0.46 19.85
C LYS A 95 -20.39 1.04 20.62
N SER A 96 -19.76 0.24 21.47
CA SER A 96 -18.58 0.65 22.26
C SER A 96 -17.25 0.28 21.62
N ALA A 97 -17.26 -0.28 20.42
CA ALA A 97 -16.06 -0.60 19.69
C ALA A 97 -15.29 0.68 19.32
N LYS A 98 -13.97 0.55 19.25
CA LYS A 98 -13.10 1.55 18.61
C LYS A 98 -12.72 1.02 17.23
N ILE A 99 -12.97 1.81 16.22
CA ILE A 99 -12.68 1.43 14.84
C ILE A 99 -11.64 2.38 14.29
N HIS A 100 -10.53 1.81 13.87
CA HIS A 100 -9.41 2.49 13.27
C HIS A 100 -9.18 1.96 11.86
N ALA A 101 -8.94 2.82 10.90
CA ALA A 101 -8.65 2.43 9.54
C ALA A 101 -7.28 2.94 9.11
N ILE A 102 -6.45 2.03 8.62
CA ILE A 102 -5.17 2.34 7.97
C ILE A 102 -5.41 2.28 6.47
N ILE A 103 -5.13 3.37 5.78
CA ILE A 103 -5.42 3.53 4.37
C ILE A 103 -4.10 3.59 3.62
N ARG A 104 -3.81 2.53 2.87
CA ARG A 104 -2.54 2.35 2.18
C ARG A 104 -2.71 2.44 0.68
N ARG A 105 -1.67 2.94 0.02
CA ARG A 105 -1.59 2.91 -1.43
C ARG A 105 -0.58 1.85 -1.89
N PRO A 106 -1.01 0.69 -2.42
CA PRO A 106 -0.10 -0.40 -2.79
C PRO A 106 0.94 -0.03 -3.86
N THR A 107 0.66 1.05 -4.63
CA THR A 107 1.48 1.47 -5.77
C THR A 107 2.44 2.61 -5.46
N GLN A 108 2.45 3.15 -4.23
CA GLN A 108 3.30 4.29 -3.85
C GLN A 108 3.47 4.37 -2.35
N GLU A 109 4.71 4.38 -1.87
CA GLU A 109 5.05 4.62 -0.45
C GLU A 109 4.92 6.09 -0.04
N GLY A 110 4.79 6.32 1.27
CA GLY A 110 4.89 7.64 1.89
C GLY A 110 3.64 8.51 1.78
N ILE A 111 2.51 7.94 1.35
CA ILE A 111 1.21 8.64 1.32
C ILE A 111 0.12 7.87 2.06
N ASP A 112 0.52 6.85 2.80
CA ASP A 112 -0.37 6.09 3.68
C ASP A 112 -0.75 6.95 4.87
N PHE A 113 -1.97 6.80 5.34
CA PHE A 113 -2.49 7.56 6.48
C PHE A 113 -3.53 6.73 7.25
N GLU A 114 -3.84 7.22 8.44
CA GLU A 114 -4.72 6.54 9.37
C GLU A 114 -5.88 7.46 9.75
N VAL A 115 -7.04 6.87 10.04
CA VAL A 115 -8.23 7.59 10.46
C VAL A 115 -9.03 6.80 11.47
N ASP A 116 -9.46 7.49 12.56
CA ASP A 116 -10.39 6.93 13.52
C ASP A 116 -11.83 7.18 13.08
N LEU A 117 -12.65 6.13 13.06
CA LEU A 117 -14.07 6.26 12.78
C LEU A 117 -14.82 6.67 14.04
N LYS A 118 -15.71 7.64 13.90
CA LYS A 118 -16.55 8.13 14.98
C LYS A 118 -17.88 7.43 14.97
N ASN A 119 -18.45 7.24 16.15
CA ASN A 119 -19.77 6.66 16.30
C ASN A 119 -20.82 7.57 15.62
N ALA A 120 -21.64 6.97 14.77
CA ALA A 120 -22.71 7.59 14.03
C ALA A 120 -24.05 6.98 14.43
N GLU A 121 -25.11 7.33 13.71
CA GLU A 121 -26.45 6.80 13.99
C GLU A 121 -26.57 5.30 13.69
N ASN A 122 -27.52 4.65 14.36
CA ASN A 122 -27.90 3.24 14.13
C ASN A 122 -26.77 2.20 14.30
N GLY A 123 -25.71 2.52 15.07
CA GLY A 123 -24.60 1.61 15.32
C GLY A 123 -23.53 1.59 14.23
N TRP A 124 -23.61 2.52 13.31
CA TRP A 124 -22.54 2.77 12.34
C TRP A 124 -21.43 3.61 12.97
N PHE A 125 -20.23 3.41 12.44
CA PHE A 125 -19.07 4.27 12.65
C PHE A 125 -18.71 4.87 11.31
N GLU A 126 -18.39 6.16 11.28
CA GLU A 126 -18.08 6.84 10.04
C GLU A 126 -16.85 7.74 10.13
N ALA A 127 -16.17 7.89 9.00
CA ALA A 127 -15.13 8.87 8.81
C ALA A 127 -15.17 9.43 7.39
N VAL A 128 -14.94 10.74 7.28
CA VAL A 128 -14.69 11.40 6.00
C VAL A 128 -13.20 11.29 5.69
N ILE A 129 -12.89 10.83 4.49
CA ILE A 129 -11.53 10.58 4.04
C ILE A 129 -11.22 11.50 2.87
N ASP A 130 -10.08 12.16 2.93
CA ASP A 130 -9.54 12.98 1.86
C ASP A 130 -8.29 12.29 1.27
N PHE A 131 -8.38 11.86 0.02
CA PHE A 131 -7.32 11.10 -0.61
C PHE A 131 -6.34 12.03 -1.32
N PRO A 132 -5.04 11.93 -1.05
CA PRO A 132 -4.04 12.76 -1.72
C PRO A 132 -3.93 12.48 -3.22
N LYS A 133 -4.39 11.31 -3.67
CA LYS A 133 -4.36 10.90 -5.09
C LYS A 133 -5.51 9.96 -5.44
N LYS A 134 -5.95 10.01 -6.68
CA LYS A 134 -6.88 9.05 -7.27
C LYS A 134 -6.21 7.70 -7.53
N GLY A 135 -7.00 6.64 -7.67
CA GLY A 135 -6.56 5.28 -7.98
C GLY A 135 -6.91 4.26 -6.92
N GLN A 136 -6.23 3.13 -6.91
CA GLN A 136 -6.52 2.03 -6.00
C GLN A 136 -5.91 2.28 -4.62
N TRP A 137 -6.74 2.06 -3.58
CA TRP A 137 -6.38 2.15 -2.18
C TRP A 137 -6.82 0.89 -1.44
N GLU A 138 -6.05 0.51 -0.45
CA GLU A 138 -6.32 -0.60 0.45
C GLU A 138 -6.67 -0.06 1.82
N PHE A 139 -7.81 -0.51 2.34
CA PHE A 139 -8.34 -0.11 3.65
C PHE A 139 -8.19 -1.29 4.59
N GLU A 140 -7.34 -1.16 5.57
CA GLU A 140 -7.18 -2.11 6.66
C GLU A 140 -7.95 -1.57 7.85
N ILE A 141 -9.09 -2.20 8.16
CA ILE A 141 -10.02 -1.76 9.19
C ILE A 141 -9.82 -2.63 10.41
N ILE A 142 -9.46 -2.01 11.51
CA ILE A 142 -9.21 -2.65 12.81
C ILE A 142 -10.34 -2.27 13.75
N ILE A 143 -11.08 -3.26 14.20
CA ILE A 143 -12.20 -3.12 15.12
C ILE A 143 -11.79 -3.72 16.46
N LYS A 144 -11.73 -2.89 17.49
CA LYS A 144 -11.37 -3.30 18.85
C LYS A 144 -12.53 -3.10 19.79
N ASN A 145 -12.94 -4.18 20.44
CA ASN A 145 -13.97 -4.16 21.48
C ASN A 145 -13.48 -4.92 22.71
N SER A 146 -13.23 -4.20 23.81
CA SER A 146 -12.59 -4.74 25.02
C SER A 146 -11.24 -5.39 24.71
N SER A 147 -11.13 -6.70 24.85
CA SER A 147 -9.90 -7.47 24.54
C SER A 147 -9.92 -8.12 23.17
N GLU A 148 -11.03 -8.06 22.46
CA GLU A 148 -11.20 -8.70 21.16
C GLU A 148 -10.84 -7.73 20.03
N ILE A 149 -10.15 -8.23 19.01
CA ILE A 149 -9.73 -7.45 17.84
C ILE A 149 -10.13 -8.22 16.58
N LEU A 150 -10.78 -7.51 15.67
CA LEU A 150 -11.08 -7.99 14.32
C LEU A 150 -10.42 -7.08 13.30
N GLN A 151 -9.75 -7.66 12.33
CA GLN A 151 -9.11 -6.96 11.22
C GLN A 151 -9.75 -7.38 9.90
N VAL A 152 -10.11 -6.40 9.09
CA VAL A 152 -10.69 -6.62 7.76
C VAL A 152 -9.98 -5.74 6.74
N VAL A 153 -9.61 -6.33 5.60
CA VAL A 153 -8.96 -5.60 4.50
C VAL A 153 -9.91 -5.53 3.31
N LYS A 154 -10.10 -4.34 2.76
CA LYS A 154 -10.90 -4.07 1.55
C LYS A 154 -10.12 -3.17 0.60
N LYS A 155 -10.38 -3.33 -0.70
CA LYS A 155 -9.76 -2.50 -1.76
C LYS A 155 -10.83 -1.68 -2.46
N TYR A 156 -10.56 -0.40 -2.62
CA TYR A 156 -11.43 0.55 -3.31
C TYR A 156 -10.66 1.34 -4.37
N VAL A 157 -11.38 1.79 -5.39
CA VAL A 157 -10.83 2.64 -6.44
C VAL A 157 -11.45 4.03 -6.31
N ILE A 158 -10.61 5.02 -6.08
CA ILE A 158 -11.00 6.44 -5.95
C ILE A 158 -10.89 7.10 -7.32
N GLN A 159 -11.97 7.68 -7.78
CA GLN A 159 -12.09 8.36 -9.08
C GLN A 159 -11.88 9.87 -8.99
#